data_b39f005d5a66231fb87a3ec76a2862e9
#
_entry.id   b39f005d5a66231fb87a3ec76a2862e9
#
_cell.length_a   1.000
_cell.length_b   1.000
_cell.length_c   1.000
_cell.angle_alpha   90.00
_cell.angle_beta   90.00
_cell.angle_gamma   90.00
#
_symmetry.space_group_name_H-M   'P 1'
#
loop_
_entity.id
_entity.type
_entity.pdbx_description
1 polymer ?
#
loop_
_entity_poly.entity_id
_entity_poly.type
_entity_poly.pdbx_seq_one_letter_code
_entity_poly.pdbx_strand_id
1 'polypeptide(L)'
;MTLAFLDEALCEFEEWAQGRERGSVLYRERNTLSPRQRRALLAEIGRVRRLLRDVRDRLGLTASTQEAAQAIWGRGSALREHIVELEAKHLRRYGEVNADLAAFLDPRVEELLGCIDDILTIVNPPPPLIDPD
;
A
#
# COMPACT_ATOMS: atom_id res chain seq x y z
N MET A 1 -7.50 -11.89 12.31
CA MET A 1 -8.13 -10.75 11.64
C MET A 1 -8.69 -9.81 12.69
N THR A 2 -8.30 -8.57 12.66
CA THR A 2 -8.80 -7.57 13.59
C THR A 2 -10.01 -6.86 12.99
N LEU A 3 -10.86 -6.31 13.85
CA LEU A 3 -11.99 -5.48 13.39
C LEU A 3 -11.50 -4.23 12.66
N ALA A 4 -10.31 -3.74 12.98
CA ALA A 4 -9.69 -2.61 12.28
C ALA A 4 -9.43 -2.94 10.81
N PHE A 5 -9.04 -4.16 10.49
CA PHE A 5 -8.85 -4.60 9.10
C PHE A 5 -10.16 -4.57 8.32
N LEU A 6 -11.24 -5.01 8.94
CA LEU A 6 -12.58 -4.94 8.32
C LEU A 6 -12.97 -3.48 8.07
N ASP A 7 -12.79 -2.61 9.05
CA ASP A 7 -13.12 -1.19 8.93
C ASP A 7 -12.34 -0.52 7.80
N GLU A 8 -11.07 -0.85 7.65
CA GLU A 8 -10.20 -0.37 6.59
C GLU A 8 -10.67 -0.84 5.21
N ALA A 9 -11.05 -2.13 5.10
CA ALA A 9 -11.59 -2.68 3.85
C ALA A 9 -12.89 -1.99 3.43
N LEU A 10 -13.74 -1.62 4.39
CA LEU A 10 -14.98 -0.91 4.10
C LEU A 10 -14.73 0.46 3.44
N CYS A 11 -13.66 1.13 3.81
CA CYS A 11 -13.29 2.41 3.17
C CYS A 11 -12.98 2.21 1.69
N GLU A 12 -12.28 1.14 1.35
CA GLU A 12 -11.95 0.80 -0.04
C GLU A 12 -13.20 0.41 -0.82
N PHE A 13 -14.06 -0.42 -0.22
CA PHE A 13 -15.31 -0.84 -0.85
C PHE A 13 -16.24 0.37 -1.09
N GLU A 14 -16.26 1.32 -0.17
CA GLU A 14 -17.04 2.55 -0.32
C GLU A 14 -16.58 3.37 -1.52
N GLU A 15 -15.28 3.49 -1.74
CA GLU A 15 -14.74 4.18 -2.90
C GLU A 15 -15.25 3.55 -4.21
N TRP A 16 -15.21 2.23 -4.30
CA TRP A 16 -15.74 1.52 -5.47
C TRP A 16 -17.25 1.67 -5.60
N ALA A 17 -17.99 1.63 -4.48
CA ALA A 17 -19.43 1.83 -4.50
C ALA A 17 -19.80 3.26 -4.93
N GLN A 18 -18.94 4.23 -4.75
CA GLN A 18 -19.10 5.60 -5.24
C GLN A 18 -18.70 5.76 -6.71
N GLY A 19 -18.32 4.67 -7.37
CA GLY A 19 -17.98 4.67 -8.79
C GLY A 19 -16.54 5.03 -9.08
N ARG A 20 -15.71 5.11 -8.08
CA ARG A 20 -14.30 5.45 -8.28
C ARG A 20 -13.52 4.27 -8.83
N GLU A 21 -12.54 4.56 -9.64
CA GLU A 21 -11.56 3.59 -10.10
C GLU A 21 -10.20 4.27 -10.18
N ARG A 22 -9.18 3.54 -9.77
CA ARG A 22 -7.81 4.05 -9.73
C ARG A 22 -7.02 3.46 -10.88
N GLY A 23 -6.01 4.17 -11.32
CA GLY A 23 -5.09 3.68 -12.33
C GLY A 23 -3.76 4.40 -12.26
N SER A 24 -2.71 3.69 -12.66
CA SER A 24 -1.35 4.21 -12.69
C SER A 24 -0.59 3.55 -13.85
N VAL A 25 0.73 3.49 -13.77
CA VAL A 25 1.58 3.00 -14.87
C VAL A 25 1.30 1.53 -15.21
N LEU A 26 1.28 0.66 -14.19
CA LEU A 26 1.13 -0.79 -14.37
C LEU A 26 -0.12 -1.35 -13.70
N TYR A 27 -0.92 -0.49 -13.07
CA TYR A 27 -2.08 -0.89 -12.31
C TYR A 27 -3.29 -0.12 -12.80
N ARG A 28 -4.39 -0.83 -13.01
CA ARG A 28 -5.65 -0.22 -13.43
C ARG A 28 -6.80 -0.98 -12.78
N GLU A 29 -7.68 -0.23 -12.14
CA GLU A 29 -8.96 -0.76 -11.68
C GLU A 29 -10.02 -0.56 -12.76
N ARG A 30 -10.94 -1.50 -12.86
CA ARG A 30 -12.12 -1.36 -13.69
C ARG A 30 -13.33 -1.50 -12.80
N ASN A 31 -14.12 -0.45 -12.69
CA ASN A 31 -15.31 -0.44 -11.86
C ASN A 31 -16.53 -0.72 -12.73
N THR A 32 -16.95 -1.98 -12.74
CA THR A 32 -18.10 -2.45 -13.53
C THR A 32 -19.37 -2.58 -12.70
N LEU A 33 -19.36 -2.05 -11.48
CA LEU A 33 -20.53 -2.10 -10.61
C LEU A 33 -21.67 -1.28 -11.22
N SER A 34 -22.87 -1.90 -11.30
CA SER A 34 -24.06 -1.21 -11.78
C SER A 34 -24.54 -0.19 -10.72
N PRO A 35 -25.35 0.82 -11.10
CA PRO A 35 -25.91 1.72 -10.10
C PRO A 35 -26.70 1.00 -8.99
N ARG A 36 -27.38 -0.09 -9.35
CA ARG A 36 -28.09 -0.92 -8.37
C ARG A 36 -27.14 -1.59 -7.38
N GLN A 37 -26.06 -2.17 -7.89
CA GLN A 37 -25.03 -2.79 -7.05
C GLN A 37 -24.37 -1.77 -6.13
N ARG A 38 -24.08 -0.57 -6.64
CA ARG A 38 -23.46 0.50 -5.83
C ARG A 38 -24.36 0.91 -4.68
N ARG A 39 -25.67 1.11 -4.93
CA ARG A 39 -26.62 1.47 -3.89
C ARG A 39 -26.76 0.37 -2.84
N ALA A 40 -26.88 -0.88 -3.28
CA ALA A 40 -26.96 -2.03 -2.38
C ALA A 40 -25.69 -2.16 -1.52
N LEU A 41 -24.53 -1.98 -2.13
CA LEU A 41 -23.26 -2.07 -1.43
C LEU A 41 -23.10 -0.96 -0.39
N LEU A 42 -23.48 0.27 -0.73
CA LEU A 42 -23.45 1.39 0.22
C LEU A 42 -24.38 1.14 1.42
N ALA A 43 -25.54 0.56 1.18
CA ALA A 43 -26.48 0.21 2.25
C ALA A 43 -25.89 -0.85 3.18
N GLU A 44 -25.25 -1.89 2.64
CA GLU A 44 -24.59 -2.94 3.45
C GLU A 44 -23.36 -2.41 4.20
N ILE A 45 -22.58 -1.55 3.58
CA ILE A 45 -21.45 -0.89 4.26
C ILE A 45 -21.96 -0.11 5.47
N GLY A 46 -23.03 0.65 5.30
CA GLY A 46 -23.65 1.40 6.39
C GLY A 46 -24.11 0.48 7.52
N ARG A 47 -24.67 -0.68 7.17
CA ARG A 47 -25.10 -1.68 8.15
C ARG A 47 -23.93 -2.25 8.94
N VAL A 48 -22.85 -2.62 8.24
CA VAL A 48 -21.64 -3.15 8.91
C VAL A 48 -21.04 -2.10 9.83
N ARG A 49 -20.99 -0.84 9.39
CA ARG A 49 -20.45 0.23 10.22
C ARG A 49 -21.26 0.45 11.50
N ARG A 50 -22.59 0.34 11.42
CA ARG A 50 -23.43 0.42 12.61
C ARG A 50 -23.13 -0.72 13.59
N LEU A 51 -22.96 -1.93 13.07
CA LEU A 51 -22.59 -3.08 13.90
C LEU A 51 -21.21 -2.90 14.54
N LEU A 52 -20.26 -2.35 13.79
CA LEU A 52 -18.92 -2.06 14.32
C LEU A 52 -18.95 -1.03 15.45
N ARG A 53 -19.76 0.02 15.29
CA ARG A 53 -19.93 1.03 16.36
C ARG A 53 -20.55 0.41 17.61
N ASP A 54 -21.53 -0.47 17.43
CA ASP A 54 -22.14 -1.21 18.53
C ASP A 54 -21.11 -2.05 19.28
N VAL A 55 -20.30 -2.81 18.57
CA VAL A 55 -19.24 -3.64 19.17
C VAL A 55 -18.21 -2.75 19.85
N ARG A 56 -17.78 -1.66 19.20
CA ARG A 56 -16.83 -0.71 19.78
C ARG A 56 -17.34 -0.16 21.12
N ASP A 57 -18.58 0.30 21.14
CA ASP A 57 -19.15 0.92 22.33
C ASP A 57 -19.37 -0.08 23.45
N ARG A 58 -19.83 -1.28 23.11
CA ARG A 58 -20.06 -2.32 24.10
C ARG A 58 -18.80 -2.90 24.72
N LEU A 59 -17.74 -3.04 23.92
CA LEU A 59 -16.46 -3.59 24.37
C LEU A 59 -15.48 -2.50 24.85
N GLY A 60 -15.85 -1.24 24.73
CA GLY A 60 -14.96 -0.13 25.11
C GLY A 60 -13.71 -0.03 24.24
N LEU A 61 -13.83 -0.42 22.96
CA LEU A 61 -12.70 -0.35 22.04
C LEU A 61 -12.42 1.08 21.61
N THR A 62 -11.15 1.39 21.42
CA THR A 62 -10.72 2.69 20.89
C THR A 62 -10.19 2.52 19.47
N ALA A 63 -10.37 3.55 18.64
CA ALA A 63 -9.82 3.54 17.29
C ALA A 63 -8.29 3.55 17.37
N SER A 64 -7.65 2.69 16.56
CA SER A 64 -6.21 2.72 16.43
C SER A 64 -5.82 3.83 15.46
N THR A 65 -4.70 4.49 15.75
CA THR A 65 -4.17 5.54 14.90
C THR A 65 -3.01 5.00 14.08
N GLN A 66 -3.06 5.21 12.77
CA GLN A 66 -1.97 4.87 11.89
C GLN A 66 -1.29 6.15 11.42
N GLU A 67 -0.01 6.29 11.75
CA GLU A 67 0.79 7.41 11.27
C GLU A 67 1.23 7.15 9.83
N ALA A 68 0.95 8.10 8.94
CA ALA A 68 1.26 7.96 7.51
C ALA A 68 2.76 7.74 7.28
N ALA A 69 3.61 8.47 7.99
CA ALA A 69 5.06 8.32 7.86
C ALA A 69 5.53 6.91 8.22
N GLN A 70 5.00 6.34 9.31
CA GLN A 70 5.32 4.96 9.70
C GLN A 70 4.82 3.94 8.70
N ALA A 71 3.61 4.15 8.16
CA ALA A 71 3.03 3.27 7.15
C ALA A 71 3.86 3.28 5.87
N ILE A 72 4.30 4.45 5.42
CA ILE A 72 5.15 4.60 4.25
C ILE A 72 6.49 3.93 4.49
N TRP A 73 7.08 4.15 5.67
CA TRP A 73 8.36 3.54 6.01
C TRP A 73 8.29 2.01 6.00
N GLY A 74 7.26 1.44 6.63
CA GLY A 74 7.07 -0.01 6.66
C GLY A 74 6.85 -0.60 5.28
N ARG A 75 5.95 -0.02 4.49
CA ARG A 75 5.68 -0.48 3.13
C ARG A 75 6.86 -0.27 2.20
N GLY A 76 7.54 0.86 2.32
CA GLY A 76 8.72 1.16 1.52
C GLY A 76 9.86 0.19 1.79
N SER A 77 10.08 -0.16 3.06
CA SER A 77 11.10 -1.15 3.44
C SER A 77 10.80 -2.52 2.85
N ALA A 78 9.53 -2.95 2.88
CA ALA A 78 9.11 -4.21 2.27
C ALA A 78 9.25 -4.18 0.74
N LEU A 79 8.86 -3.07 0.11
CA LEU A 79 9.00 -2.89 -1.34
C LEU A 79 10.46 -2.93 -1.78
N ARG A 80 11.36 -2.36 -0.97
CA ARG A 80 12.79 -2.40 -1.25
C ARG A 80 13.28 -3.83 -1.40
N GLU A 81 12.88 -4.72 -0.49
CA GLU A 81 13.24 -6.13 -0.57
C GLU A 81 12.70 -6.79 -1.85
N HIS A 82 11.47 -6.47 -2.23
CA HIS A 82 10.88 -7.00 -3.46
C HIS A 82 11.61 -6.50 -4.72
N ILE A 83 12.00 -5.22 -4.73
CA ILE A 83 12.71 -4.64 -5.88
C ILE A 83 14.08 -5.28 -6.06
N VAL A 84 14.78 -5.58 -4.96
CA VAL A 84 16.07 -6.28 -5.02
C VAL A 84 15.95 -7.63 -5.75
N GLU A 85 14.81 -8.31 -5.58
CA GLU A 85 14.56 -9.59 -6.27
C GLU A 85 14.50 -9.46 -7.80
N LEU A 86 14.33 -8.25 -8.32
CA LEU A 86 14.31 -7.99 -9.77
C LEU A 86 15.71 -7.89 -10.38
N GLU A 87 16.78 -7.83 -9.57
CA GLU A 87 18.13 -7.86 -10.10
C GLU A 87 18.37 -9.17 -10.86
N ALA A 88 19.10 -9.08 -11.98
CA ALA A 88 19.31 -10.22 -12.84
C ALA A 88 19.92 -11.44 -12.11
N LYS A 89 20.81 -11.20 -11.14
CA LYS A 89 21.40 -12.27 -10.33
C LYS A 89 20.37 -13.08 -9.55
N HIS A 90 19.24 -12.46 -9.17
CA HIS A 90 18.15 -13.14 -8.48
C HIS A 90 17.16 -13.79 -9.45
N LEU A 91 16.95 -13.17 -10.60
CA LEU A 91 16.05 -13.70 -11.63
C LEU A 91 16.57 -15.01 -12.22
N ARG A 92 17.86 -15.28 -12.15
CA ARG A 92 18.47 -16.55 -12.62
C ARG A 92 17.88 -17.79 -11.97
N ARG A 93 17.27 -17.65 -10.80
CA ARG A 93 16.53 -18.75 -10.16
C ARG A 93 15.38 -19.26 -10.99
N TYR A 94 14.82 -18.42 -11.84
CA TYR A 94 13.64 -18.71 -12.64
C TYR A 94 13.97 -19.03 -14.09
N GLY A 95 15.26 -19.12 -14.45
CA GLY A 95 15.72 -19.43 -15.79
C GLY A 95 16.92 -18.61 -16.21
N GLU A 96 17.34 -18.78 -17.46
CA GLU A 96 18.44 -18.00 -18.00
C GLU A 96 18.00 -16.55 -18.22
N VAL A 97 18.81 -15.62 -17.75
CA VAL A 97 18.60 -14.19 -17.96
C VAL A 97 19.50 -13.75 -19.12
N ASN A 98 18.88 -13.21 -20.17
CA ASN A 98 19.57 -12.66 -21.32
C ASN A 98 20.48 -11.50 -20.87
N ALA A 99 21.70 -11.44 -21.39
CA ALA A 99 22.64 -10.37 -21.07
C ALA A 99 22.09 -8.97 -21.41
N ASP A 100 21.33 -8.84 -22.51
CA ASP A 100 20.70 -7.59 -22.90
C ASP A 100 19.64 -7.18 -21.90
N LEU A 101 18.89 -8.11 -21.37
CA LEU A 101 17.88 -7.85 -20.33
C LEU A 101 18.59 -7.39 -19.04
N ALA A 102 19.66 -8.05 -18.63
CA ALA A 102 20.43 -7.66 -17.45
C ALA A 102 20.98 -6.25 -17.58
N ALA A 103 21.57 -5.93 -18.74
CA ALA A 103 22.13 -4.62 -19.02
C ALA A 103 21.08 -3.50 -19.02
N PHE A 104 19.85 -3.82 -19.42
CA PHE A 104 18.72 -2.88 -19.37
C PHE A 104 18.15 -2.75 -17.96
N LEU A 105 17.96 -3.86 -17.28
CA LEU A 105 17.21 -3.94 -16.03
C LEU A 105 18.01 -3.51 -14.81
N ASP A 106 19.26 -4.00 -14.68
CA ASP A 106 20.05 -3.79 -13.47
C ASP A 106 20.27 -2.31 -13.11
N PRO A 107 20.64 -1.41 -14.06
CA PRO A 107 20.76 0.00 -13.72
C PRO A 107 19.43 0.61 -13.27
N ARG A 108 18.33 0.18 -13.83
CA ARG A 108 17.00 0.69 -13.48
C ARG A 108 16.53 0.20 -12.12
N VAL A 109 16.84 -1.04 -11.78
CA VAL A 109 16.59 -1.58 -10.44
C VAL A 109 17.36 -0.77 -9.42
N GLU A 110 18.62 -0.44 -9.71
CA GLU A 110 19.45 0.36 -8.82
C GLU A 110 18.87 1.77 -8.63
N GLU A 111 18.40 2.39 -9.70
CA GLU A 111 17.72 3.69 -9.62
C GLU A 111 16.43 3.61 -8.81
N LEU A 112 15.63 2.55 -8.99
CA LEU A 112 14.40 2.34 -8.21
C LEU A 112 14.71 2.19 -6.73
N LEU A 113 15.76 1.43 -6.39
CA LEU A 113 16.21 1.30 -5.01
C LEU A 113 16.64 2.63 -4.41
N GLY A 114 17.34 3.45 -5.18
CA GLY A 114 17.72 4.81 -4.79
C GLY A 114 16.49 5.68 -4.51
N CYS A 115 15.47 5.59 -5.36
CA CYS A 115 14.22 6.34 -5.17
C CYS A 115 13.48 5.87 -3.91
N ILE A 116 13.43 4.58 -3.64
CA ILE A 116 12.81 4.06 -2.41
C ILE A 116 13.58 4.53 -1.19
N ASP A 117 14.91 4.49 -1.24
CA ASP A 117 15.74 5.00 -0.14
C ASP A 117 15.50 6.48 0.11
N ASP A 118 15.29 7.27 -0.94
CA ASP A 118 14.94 8.68 -0.83
C ASP A 118 13.58 8.87 -0.17
N ILE A 119 12.60 8.06 -0.54
CA ILE A 119 11.27 8.09 0.10
C ILE A 119 11.38 7.77 1.58
N LEU A 120 12.14 6.73 1.95
CA LEU A 120 12.34 6.37 3.34
C LEU A 120 13.03 7.49 4.13
N THR A 121 13.98 8.17 3.51
CA THR A 121 14.67 9.31 4.13
C THR A 121 13.72 10.50 4.34
N ILE A 122 12.82 10.75 3.39
CA ILE A 122 11.83 11.82 3.50
C ILE A 122 10.93 11.62 4.72
N VAL A 123 10.44 10.40 4.95
CA VAL A 123 9.51 10.12 6.04
C VAL A 123 10.19 9.80 7.36
N ASN A 124 11.47 9.46 7.33
CA ASN A 124 12.26 9.18 8.52
C ASN A 124 13.67 9.77 8.33
N PRO A 125 13.78 11.09 8.22
CA PRO A 125 15.07 11.73 7.96
C PRO A 125 16.06 11.43 9.07
N PRO A 126 17.37 11.32 8.76
CA PRO A 126 18.38 11.16 9.79
C PRO A 126 18.34 12.36 10.74
N PRO A 127 18.70 12.15 12.03
CA PRO A 127 18.73 13.26 12.98
C PRO A 127 19.69 14.35 12.48
N PRO A 128 19.31 15.64 12.69
CA PRO A 128 20.17 16.72 12.26
C PRO A 128 21.54 16.62 12.94
N LEU A 129 22.58 16.94 12.18
CA LEU A 129 23.92 17.03 12.75
C LEU A 129 23.91 18.08 13.85
N ILE A 130 24.24 17.68 15.06
CA ILE A 130 24.38 18.60 16.16
C ILE A 130 25.76 19.25 16.04
N ASP A 131 25.78 20.55 15.80
CA ASP A 131 27.03 21.29 15.83
C ASP A 131 27.61 21.22 17.25
N PRO A 132 28.82 20.68 17.43
CA PRO A 132 29.46 20.78 18.74
C PRO A 132 29.84 22.22 18.99
N ASP A 133 29.21 22.79 19.94
CA ASP A 133 29.62 24.11 20.42
C ASP A 133 30.91 23.99 21.19
#